data_e698b51df4a0bfbc8504bf535feda4e7
#
_entry.id   e698b51df4a0bfbc8504bf535feda4e7
#
_cell.length_a   1.000
_cell.length_b   1.000
_cell.length_c   1.000
_cell.angle_alpha   90.00
_cell.angle_beta   90.00
_cell.angle_gamma   90.00
#
_symmetry.space_group_name_H-M   'P 1'
#
loop_
_entity.id
_entity.type
_entity.pdbx_description
1 polymer ?
#
loop_
_entity_poly.entity_id
_entity_poly.type
_entity_poly.pdbx_seq_one_letter_code
_entity_poly.pdbx_strand_id
1 'polypeptide(L)'
;MRFYPLEKLINLHDDYARRFKIDHLQLLLIQRDGERYLIEAQCPHRAHPLDLATLEAGVIQCTLHHYRFRIADGRLLHATEEPCRGLRTFELVYEGNELGVMLEES
;
A
#
# COMPACT_ATOMS: atom_id res chain seq x y z
N MET A 1 -11.32 13.28 11.89
CA MET A 1 -10.31 12.29 11.52
C MET A 1 -9.60 11.77 12.76
N ARG A 2 -9.21 10.52 12.71
CA ARG A 2 -8.52 9.87 13.82
C ARG A 2 -7.20 9.29 13.34
N PHE A 3 -6.14 9.42 14.16
CA PHE A 3 -4.85 8.83 13.89
C PHE A 3 -4.85 7.35 14.28
N TYR A 4 -4.45 6.49 13.34
CA TYR A 4 -4.27 5.05 13.56
C TYR A 4 -2.80 4.74 13.46
N PRO A 5 -2.11 4.43 14.59
CA PRO A 5 -0.70 4.04 14.52
C PRO A 5 -0.55 2.68 13.86
N LEU A 6 0.43 2.55 12.98
CA LEU A 6 0.72 1.30 12.28
C LEU A 6 2.00 0.67 12.77
N GLU A 7 3.11 1.41 12.70
CA GLU A 7 4.40 0.85 13.05
C GLU A 7 5.28 1.90 13.71
N LYS A 8 6.16 1.45 14.60
CA LYS A 8 7.18 2.32 15.17
C LYS A 8 8.30 2.54 14.16
N LEU A 9 8.80 3.76 14.09
CA LEU A 9 9.85 4.12 13.12
C LEU A 9 11.08 3.24 13.23
N ILE A 10 11.45 2.82 14.45
CA ILE A 10 12.62 2.00 14.69
C ILE A 10 12.53 0.62 14.03
N ASN A 11 11.31 0.14 13.74
CA ASN A 11 11.10 -1.17 13.13
C ASN A 11 11.08 -1.13 11.61
N LEU A 12 11.13 0.07 11.03
CA LEU A 12 11.08 0.21 9.57
C LEU A 12 12.47 0.04 8.97
N HIS A 13 12.51 -0.66 7.85
CA HIS A 13 13.75 -0.92 7.10
C HIS A 13 13.38 -1.15 5.64
N ASP A 14 14.36 -1.09 4.76
CA ASP A 14 14.12 -1.40 3.35
C ASP A 14 13.66 -2.85 3.21
N ASP A 15 12.79 -3.09 2.24
CA ASP A 15 12.09 -4.35 2.00
C ASP A 15 11.05 -4.70 3.09
N TYR A 16 10.72 -3.74 3.96
CA TYR A 16 9.62 -3.90 4.90
C TYR A 16 8.31 -3.96 4.13
N ALA A 17 7.47 -4.94 4.44
CA ALA A 17 6.12 -5.05 3.90
C ALA A 17 5.26 -5.76 4.94
N ARG A 18 4.24 -5.08 5.42
CA ARG A 18 3.35 -5.65 6.43
C ARG A 18 1.91 -5.21 6.19
N ARG A 19 1.00 -6.15 6.33
CA ARG A 19 -0.44 -5.91 6.22
C ARG A 19 -1.01 -5.44 7.55
N PHE A 20 -1.91 -4.46 7.48
CA PHE A 20 -2.66 -3.96 8.62
C PHE A 20 -4.14 -3.96 8.28
N LYS A 21 -4.97 -4.22 9.28
CA LYS A 21 -6.42 -4.15 9.13
C LYS A 21 -6.98 -3.11 10.10
N ILE A 22 -7.71 -2.14 9.58
CA ILE A 22 -8.41 -1.12 10.36
C ILE A 22 -9.87 -1.17 9.92
N ASP A 23 -10.76 -1.68 10.80
CA ASP A 23 -12.15 -1.94 10.49
C ASP A 23 -12.25 -2.84 9.25
N HIS A 24 -12.81 -2.33 8.14
CA HIS A 24 -12.92 -3.07 6.88
C HIS A 24 -11.76 -2.81 5.92
N LEU A 25 -10.90 -1.86 6.26
CA LEU A 25 -9.76 -1.52 5.42
C LEU A 25 -8.61 -2.48 5.65
N GLN A 26 -8.10 -3.01 4.56
CA GLN A 26 -6.86 -3.79 4.58
C GLN A 26 -5.79 -2.99 3.86
N LEU A 27 -4.73 -2.68 4.59
CA LEU A 27 -3.66 -1.79 4.14
C LEU A 27 -2.33 -2.54 4.10
N LEU A 28 -1.46 -2.12 3.22
CA LEU A 28 -0.10 -2.66 3.11
C LEU A 28 0.88 -1.51 3.23
N LEU A 29 1.72 -1.58 4.26
CA LEU A 29 2.78 -0.61 4.49
C LEU A 29 4.08 -1.18 3.93
N ILE A 30 4.71 -0.43 3.04
CA ILE A 30 5.93 -0.85 2.34
C ILE A 30 7.00 0.23 2.49
N GLN A 31 8.24 -0.20 2.75
CA GLN A 31 9.40 0.69 2.61
C GLN A 31 10.38 0.07 1.61
N ARG A 32 10.77 0.87 0.62
CA ARG A 32 11.73 0.47 -0.40
C ARG A 32 12.62 1.67 -0.74
N ASP A 33 13.92 1.47 -0.69
CA ASP A 33 14.91 2.50 -1.02
C ASP A 33 14.72 3.80 -0.23
N GLY A 34 14.37 3.70 1.04
CA GLY A 34 14.12 4.83 1.92
C GLY A 34 12.76 5.47 1.77
N GLU A 35 11.97 5.07 0.78
CA GLU A 35 10.63 5.60 0.56
C GLU A 35 9.57 4.71 1.21
N ARG A 36 8.56 5.34 1.79
CA ARG A 36 7.48 4.63 2.48
C ARG A 36 6.16 4.85 1.78
N TYR A 37 5.39 3.78 1.63
CA TYR A 37 4.11 3.79 0.92
C TYR A 37 3.06 3.08 1.74
N LEU A 38 1.85 3.62 1.73
CA LEU A 38 0.69 2.93 2.31
C LEU A 38 -0.36 2.80 1.22
N ILE A 39 -0.68 1.57 0.89
CA ILE A 39 -1.61 1.25 -0.20
C ILE A 39 -2.66 0.27 0.29
N GLU A 40 -3.75 0.13 -0.47
CA GLU A 40 -4.67 -0.96 -0.21
C GLU A 40 -3.95 -2.30 -0.41
N ALA A 41 -4.32 -3.30 0.38
CA ALA A 41 -3.59 -4.57 0.41
C ALA A 41 -4.05 -5.54 -0.67
N GLN A 42 -5.02 -5.15 -1.49
CA GLN A 42 -5.62 -6.04 -2.50
C GLN A 42 -5.60 -5.36 -3.86
N CYS A 43 -5.34 -6.16 -4.91
CA CYS A 43 -5.42 -5.67 -6.28
C CYS A 43 -6.86 -5.29 -6.62
N PRO A 44 -7.11 -4.08 -7.13
CA PRO A 44 -8.48 -3.66 -7.44
C PRO A 44 -9.14 -4.47 -8.54
N HIS A 45 -8.36 -5.20 -9.34
CA HIS A 45 -8.90 -6.04 -10.40
C HIS A 45 -9.73 -7.20 -9.85
N ARG A 46 -9.18 -7.98 -8.91
CA ARG A 46 -9.87 -9.15 -8.35
C ARG A 46 -9.61 -9.36 -6.87
N ALA A 47 -9.31 -8.28 -6.15
CA ALA A 47 -9.04 -8.34 -4.72
C ALA A 47 -7.93 -9.35 -4.34
N HIS A 48 -7.02 -9.65 -5.26
CA HIS A 48 -5.91 -10.54 -4.97
C HIS A 48 -4.94 -9.87 -4.00
N PRO A 49 -4.46 -10.57 -2.96
CA PRO A 49 -3.53 -9.97 -2.01
C PRO A 49 -2.25 -9.46 -2.68
N LEU A 50 -1.83 -8.26 -2.28
CA LEU A 50 -0.60 -7.63 -2.80
C LEU A 50 0.63 -7.88 -1.94
N ASP A 51 0.49 -8.70 -0.88
CA ASP A 51 1.59 -9.00 0.04
C ASP A 51 2.81 -9.61 -0.67
N LEU A 52 2.56 -10.39 -1.72
CA LEU A 52 3.61 -11.05 -2.49
C LEU A 52 3.86 -10.38 -3.85
N ALA A 53 3.28 -9.19 -4.07
CA ALA A 53 3.50 -8.46 -5.31
C ALA A 53 4.97 -8.03 -5.42
N THR A 54 5.47 -7.94 -6.65
CA THR A 54 6.81 -7.43 -6.88
C THR A 54 6.79 -5.91 -6.92
N LEU A 55 7.84 -5.30 -6.39
CA LEU A 55 8.01 -3.85 -6.42
C LEU A 55 9.38 -3.51 -6.96
N GLU A 56 9.44 -2.89 -8.14
CA GLU A 56 10.69 -2.45 -8.75
C GLU A 56 10.48 -1.10 -9.42
N ALA A 57 11.45 -0.20 -9.25
CA ALA A 57 11.46 1.12 -9.91
C ALA A 57 10.13 1.87 -9.74
N GLY A 58 9.52 1.78 -8.56
CA GLY A 58 8.26 2.47 -8.26
C GLY A 58 7.01 1.84 -8.86
N VAL A 59 7.12 0.62 -9.42
CA VAL A 59 6.00 -0.11 -10.01
C VAL A 59 5.71 -1.36 -9.20
N ILE A 60 4.48 -1.49 -8.70
CA ILE A 60 4.01 -2.69 -8.03
C ILE A 60 3.24 -3.55 -9.02
N GLN A 61 3.61 -4.82 -9.12
CA GLN A 61 2.98 -5.78 -10.02
C GLN A 61 2.28 -6.88 -9.25
N CYS A 62 0.97 -7.03 -9.49
CA CYS A 62 0.18 -8.11 -8.91
C CYS A 62 0.67 -9.45 -9.44
N THR A 63 0.80 -10.47 -8.57
CA THR A 63 1.25 -11.80 -8.96
C THR A 63 0.18 -12.55 -9.75
N LEU A 64 -1.09 -12.19 -9.60
CA LEU A 64 -2.20 -12.75 -10.36
C LEU A 64 -2.51 -11.80 -11.51
N HIS A 65 -2.45 -12.27 -12.77
CA HIS A 65 -2.74 -11.51 -13.98
C HIS A 65 -1.77 -10.36 -14.29
N HIS A 66 -0.76 -10.11 -13.45
CA HIS A 66 0.35 -9.18 -13.73
C HIS A 66 -0.06 -7.72 -13.99
N TYR A 67 -1.12 -7.25 -13.33
CA TYR A 67 -1.47 -5.83 -13.39
C TYR A 67 -0.38 -4.99 -12.75
N ARG A 68 -0.07 -3.85 -13.34
CA ARG A 68 0.99 -2.95 -12.87
C ARG A 68 0.41 -1.60 -12.47
N PHE A 69 0.87 -1.11 -11.31
CA PHE A 69 0.45 0.17 -10.77
C PHE A 69 1.67 0.97 -10.34
N ARG A 70 1.60 2.28 -10.52
CA ARG A 70 2.63 3.16 -9.96
C ARG A 70 2.36 3.32 -8.46
N ILE A 71 3.33 2.96 -7.62
CA ILE A 71 3.08 2.90 -6.18
C ILE A 71 2.91 4.28 -5.56
N ALA A 72 3.53 5.31 -6.14
CA ALA A 72 3.48 6.65 -5.57
C ALA A 72 2.07 7.24 -5.55
N ASP A 73 1.25 6.94 -6.54
CA ASP A 73 -0.11 7.49 -6.65
C ASP A 73 -1.17 6.45 -6.99
N GLY A 74 -0.77 5.19 -7.16
CA GLY A 74 -1.70 4.12 -7.45
C GLY A 74 -2.18 4.05 -8.90
N ARG A 75 -1.63 4.87 -9.79
CA ARG A 75 -2.09 4.92 -11.17
C ARG A 75 -1.90 3.58 -11.87
N LEU A 76 -2.97 3.10 -12.54
CA LEU A 76 -2.89 1.89 -13.36
C LEU A 76 -1.98 2.16 -14.56
N LEU A 77 -0.91 1.37 -14.68
CA LEU A 77 0.06 1.48 -15.78
C LEU A 77 -0.17 0.43 -16.84
N HIS A 78 -0.58 -0.76 -16.47
CA HIS A 78 -0.77 -1.86 -17.40
C HIS A 78 -1.86 -2.80 -16.90
N ALA A 79 -2.86 -3.03 -17.73
CA ALA A 79 -3.93 -4.00 -17.49
C ALA A 79 -3.80 -5.12 -18.51
N THR A 80 -3.74 -6.37 -18.04
CA THR A 80 -3.57 -7.54 -18.91
C THR A 80 -4.90 -8.10 -19.40
N GLU A 81 -5.98 -7.75 -18.72
CA GLU A 81 -7.34 -8.17 -19.07
C GLU A 81 -8.21 -6.94 -19.22
N GLU A 82 -9.17 -6.75 -18.32
CA GLU A 82 -10.04 -5.59 -18.33
C GLU A 82 -9.40 -4.42 -17.58
N PRO A 83 -9.60 -3.17 -18.03
CA PRO A 83 -9.18 -2.01 -17.23
C PRO A 83 -9.87 -2.02 -15.87
N CYS A 84 -9.15 -1.56 -14.86
CA CYS A 84 -9.70 -1.40 -13.52
C CYS A 84 -9.34 -0.02 -12.99
N ARG A 85 -9.89 0.34 -11.83
CA ARG A 85 -9.50 1.59 -11.17
C ARG A 85 -8.04 1.52 -10.73
N GLY A 86 -7.46 2.66 -10.43
CA GLY A 86 -6.14 2.71 -9.83
C GLY A 86 -6.14 2.12 -8.43
N LEU A 87 -4.94 1.84 -7.95
CA LEU A 87 -4.71 1.35 -6.60
C LEU A 87 -4.93 2.49 -5.60
N ARG A 88 -5.64 2.24 -4.51
CA ARG A 88 -5.83 3.24 -3.47
C ARG A 88 -4.53 3.44 -2.70
N THR A 89 -4.13 4.70 -2.55
CA THR A 89 -2.99 5.08 -1.72
C THR A 89 -3.44 5.96 -0.57
N PHE A 90 -2.69 5.94 0.52
CA PHE A 90 -3.03 6.69 1.72
C PHE A 90 -1.83 7.51 2.16
N GLU A 91 -2.10 8.70 2.67
CA GLU A 91 -1.07 9.57 3.17
C GLU A 91 -0.58 9.10 4.55
N LEU A 92 0.74 8.95 4.67
CA LEU A 92 1.35 8.57 5.93
C LEU A 92 1.55 9.79 6.81
N VAL A 93 1.32 9.63 8.12
CA VAL A 93 1.45 10.70 9.10
C VAL A 93 2.40 10.22 10.20
N TYR A 94 3.29 11.11 10.63
CA TYR A 94 4.22 10.84 11.70
C TYR A 94 3.72 11.48 12.99
N GLU A 95 3.66 10.71 14.06
CA GLU A 95 3.25 11.20 15.36
C GLU A 95 4.18 10.61 16.42
N GLY A 96 5.04 11.45 17.00
CA GLY A 96 6.09 10.98 17.90
C GLY A 96 7.05 10.04 17.18
N ASN A 97 7.21 8.82 17.71
CA ASN A 97 8.06 7.78 17.12
C ASN A 97 7.24 6.76 16.32
N GLU A 98 6.00 7.09 15.99
CA GLU A 98 5.11 6.18 15.28
C GLU A 98 4.74 6.71 13.91
N LEU A 99 4.60 5.80 12.95
CA LEU A 99 4.10 6.06 11.62
C LEU A 99 2.69 5.48 11.53
N GLY A 100 1.77 6.24 11.00
CA GLY A 100 0.39 5.82 10.89
C GLY A 100 -0.36 6.56 9.82
N VAL A 101 -1.68 6.53 9.91
CA VAL A 101 -2.58 7.10 8.92
C VAL A 101 -3.74 7.79 9.62
N MET A 102 -4.21 8.89 9.01
CA MET A 102 -5.42 9.57 9.46
C MET A 102 -6.59 9.07 8.65
N LEU A 103 -7.60 8.54 9.33
CA LEU A 103 -8.82 8.06 8.68
C LEU A 103 -10.03 8.69 9.33
N GLU A 104 -11.09 8.85 8.54
CA GLU A 104 -12.36 9.32 9.07
C GLU A 104 -13.00 8.23 9.91
N GLU A 105 -13.61 8.63 11.02
CA GLU A 105 -14.39 7.70 11.82
C GLU A 105 -15.73 7.47 11.14
N SER A 106 -16.09 6.21 11.01
CA SER A 106 -17.39 5.83 10.45
C SER A 106 -18.43 5.71 11.53
#